data_5acc77951ef61646498e2c260d7b7b29
#
_entry.id   5acc77951ef61646498e2c260d7b7b29
#
_cell.length_a   1.000
_cell.length_b   1.000
_cell.length_c   1.000
_cell.angle_alpha   90.00
_cell.angle_beta   90.00
_cell.angle_gamma   90.00
#
_symmetry.space_group_name_H-M   'P 1'
#
loop_
_entity.id
_entity.type
_entity.pdbx_description
1 polymer ?
#
loop_
_entity_poly.entity_id
_entity_poly.type
_entity_poly.pdbx_seq_one_letter_code
_entity_poly.pdbx_strand_id
1 'polypeptide(L)'
;MENYCILGNPNVGKTSLFNALTGSYEYIGNWSGVTVEKKIGKLKENVGQLIDLPGTYDLSPISKDETVVTDYLLNDSFSGIINIVDASQLKRNMQLTVQLLELNQPIYIGLNMIDVATKRGIKIDYHKLMKKLKTPIFPVVARTGKGTKHLLGEIKHLG
;
A
#
# COMPACT_ATOMS: atom_id res chain seq x y z
N MET A 1 1.32 -8.04 -18.47
CA MET A 1 0.43 -7.96 -17.30
C MET A 1 0.94 -6.87 -16.36
N GLU A 2 0.04 -6.01 -15.94
CA GLU A 2 0.38 -4.93 -15.04
C GLU A 2 0.75 -5.46 -13.66
N ASN A 3 1.82 -4.91 -13.07
CA ASN A 3 2.28 -5.25 -11.73
C ASN A 3 2.16 -4.05 -10.82
N TYR A 4 1.53 -4.26 -9.68
CA TYR A 4 1.43 -3.26 -8.62
C TYR A 4 2.08 -3.81 -7.37
N CYS A 5 2.57 -2.96 -6.49
CA CYS A 5 3.06 -3.39 -5.19
C CYS A 5 2.29 -2.70 -4.08
N ILE A 6 2.14 -3.38 -2.96
CA ILE A 6 1.51 -2.82 -1.77
C ILE A 6 2.54 -2.64 -0.67
N LEU A 7 2.51 -1.49 -0.03
CA LEU A 7 3.53 -1.07 0.91
C LEU A 7 2.93 -0.18 2.00
N GLY A 8 3.44 -0.30 3.19
CA GLY A 8 3.02 0.50 4.33
C GLY A 8 3.86 0.20 5.55
N ASN A 9 3.60 0.93 6.63
CA ASN A 9 4.23 0.65 7.92
C ASN A 9 3.77 -0.72 8.44
N PRO A 10 4.53 -1.36 9.34
CA PRO A 10 4.07 -2.59 9.97
C PRO A 10 2.74 -2.39 10.71
N ASN A 11 1.87 -3.38 10.65
CA ASN A 11 0.60 -3.43 11.40
C ASN A 11 -0.43 -2.35 11.01
N VAL A 12 -0.43 -1.91 9.76
CA VAL A 12 -1.41 -0.93 9.25
C VAL A 12 -2.63 -1.58 8.59
N GLY A 13 -2.69 -2.92 8.57
CA GLY A 13 -3.76 -3.65 7.90
C GLY A 13 -3.41 -4.04 6.47
N LYS A 14 -2.12 -4.10 6.13
CA LYS A 14 -1.65 -4.41 4.77
C LYS A 14 -2.14 -5.78 4.29
N THR A 15 -2.06 -6.81 5.15
CA THR A 15 -2.56 -8.15 4.82
C THR A 15 -4.05 -8.15 4.50
N SER A 16 -4.85 -7.46 5.31
CA SER A 16 -6.30 -7.37 5.07
C SER A 16 -6.61 -6.66 3.75
N LEU A 17 -5.89 -5.58 3.45
CA LEU A 17 -6.09 -4.87 2.18
C LEU A 17 -5.63 -5.72 1.00
N PHE A 18 -4.49 -6.39 1.10
CA PHE A 18 -4.02 -7.31 0.08
C PHE A 18 -5.08 -8.37 -0.23
N ASN A 19 -5.64 -9.00 0.81
CA ASN A 19 -6.66 -10.01 0.64
C ASN A 19 -7.96 -9.45 0.06
N ALA A 20 -8.33 -8.23 0.43
CA ALA A 20 -9.53 -7.59 -0.11
C ALA A 20 -9.41 -7.24 -1.60
N LEU A 21 -8.20 -6.90 -2.05
CA LEU A 21 -7.95 -6.51 -3.44
C LEU A 21 -7.68 -7.70 -4.37
N THR A 22 -7.27 -8.84 -3.82
CA THR A 22 -6.88 -10.00 -4.63
C THR A 22 -7.94 -11.10 -4.59
N GLY A 23 -8.11 -11.80 -5.71
CA GLY A 23 -9.03 -12.93 -5.81
C GLY A 23 -8.36 -14.27 -5.57
N SER A 24 -7.05 -14.36 -5.83
CA SER A 24 -6.28 -15.58 -5.66
C SER A 24 -4.81 -15.28 -5.51
N TYR A 25 -4.07 -16.22 -4.93
CA TYR A 25 -2.60 -16.15 -4.85
C TYR A 25 -2.00 -16.81 -6.09
N GLU A 26 -1.06 -16.12 -6.74
CA GLU A 26 -0.29 -16.68 -7.85
C GLU A 26 1.02 -17.29 -7.35
N TYR A 27 1.53 -16.80 -6.22
CA TYR A 27 2.80 -17.25 -5.66
C TYR A 27 2.86 -16.99 -4.16
N ILE A 28 3.38 -17.97 -3.43
CA ILE A 28 3.74 -17.84 -2.01
C ILE A 28 5.10 -18.48 -1.83
N GLY A 29 6.06 -17.73 -1.32
CA GLY A 29 7.43 -18.21 -1.11
C GLY A 29 8.21 -17.20 -0.29
N ASN A 30 9.52 -17.16 -0.47
CA ASN A 30 10.38 -16.20 0.23
C ASN A 30 11.10 -15.29 -0.77
N TRP A 31 11.35 -14.07 -0.33
CA TRP A 31 12.22 -13.17 -1.07
C TRP A 31 13.64 -13.75 -1.10
N SER A 32 14.34 -13.54 -2.22
CA SER A 32 15.67 -14.11 -2.42
C SER A 32 16.65 -13.67 -1.31
N GLY A 33 17.31 -14.64 -0.69
CA GLY A 33 18.36 -14.39 0.31
C GLY A 33 17.89 -14.01 1.71
N VAL A 34 16.56 -14.00 1.94
CA VAL A 34 15.99 -13.66 3.26
C VAL A 34 14.87 -14.63 3.62
N THR A 35 14.44 -14.60 4.90
CA THR A 35 13.35 -15.44 5.39
C THR A 35 11.98 -14.77 5.32
N VAL A 36 11.90 -13.60 4.70
CA VAL A 36 10.65 -12.85 4.56
C VAL A 36 9.80 -13.46 3.46
N GLU A 37 8.51 -13.65 3.76
CA GLU A 37 7.55 -14.24 2.84
C GLU A 37 7.27 -13.29 1.66
N LYS A 38 7.25 -13.84 0.46
CA LYS A 38 6.85 -13.15 -0.76
C LYS A 38 5.50 -13.68 -1.21
N LYS A 39 4.54 -12.79 -1.34
CA LYS A 39 3.22 -13.11 -1.88
C LYS A 39 2.96 -12.31 -3.13
N ILE A 40 2.43 -12.98 -4.14
CA ILE A 40 1.92 -12.35 -5.35
C ILE A 40 0.48 -12.79 -5.48
N GLY A 41 -0.45 -11.84 -5.57
CA GLY A 41 -1.86 -12.10 -5.75
C GLY A 41 -2.36 -11.57 -7.07
N LYS A 42 -3.44 -12.13 -7.58
CA LYS A 42 -4.12 -11.63 -8.76
C LYS A 42 -5.16 -10.61 -8.31
N LEU A 43 -5.02 -9.37 -8.77
CA LEU A 43 -6.01 -8.33 -8.50
C LEU A 43 -7.36 -8.71 -9.13
N LYS A 44 -8.43 -8.41 -8.41
CA LYS A 44 -9.78 -8.62 -8.90
C LYS A 44 -10.02 -7.81 -10.17
N GLU A 45 -11.01 -8.20 -10.96
CA GLU A 45 -11.41 -7.53 -12.19
C GLU A 45 -10.31 -7.50 -13.27
N ASN A 46 -9.36 -8.44 -13.21
CA ASN A 46 -8.26 -8.56 -14.19
C ASN A 46 -7.41 -7.30 -14.31
N VAL A 47 -7.24 -6.56 -13.23
CA VAL A 47 -6.44 -5.33 -13.21
C VAL A 47 -4.95 -5.64 -13.35
N GLY A 48 -4.48 -6.76 -12.82
CA GLY A 48 -3.08 -7.15 -12.85
C GLY A 48 -2.69 -7.98 -11.64
N GLN A 49 -1.42 -7.94 -11.29
CA GLN A 49 -0.88 -8.63 -10.11
C GLN A 49 -0.52 -7.64 -9.02
N LEU A 50 -0.61 -8.08 -7.78
CA LEU A 50 -0.23 -7.32 -6.61
C LEU A 50 0.87 -8.06 -5.86
N ILE A 51 2.00 -7.40 -5.68
CA ILE A 51 3.15 -7.93 -4.97
C ILE A 51 3.16 -7.35 -3.55
N ASP A 52 3.20 -8.20 -2.56
CA ASP A 52 3.25 -7.79 -1.15
C ASP A 52 4.69 -7.53 -0.74
N LEU A 53 5.01 -6.27 -0.44
CA LEU A 53 6.31 -5.89 0.06
C LEU A 53 6.34 -5.92 1.60
N PRO A 54 7.48 -6.22 2.21
CA PRO A 54 7.59 -6.18 3.68
C PRO A 54 7.22 -4.80 4.24
N GLY A 55 6.59 -4.78 5.41
CA GLY A 55 6.29 -3.53 6.09
C GLY A 55 7.54 -2.78 6.48
N THR A 56 7.55 -1.47 6.29
CA THR A 56 8.68 -0.63 6.67
C THR A 56 8.22 0.76 7.10
N TYR A 57 9.01 1.42 7.95
CA TYR A 57 8.75 2.78 8.38
C TYR A 57 9.38 3.83 7.48
N ASP A 58 10.46 3.48 6.81
CA ASP A 58 11.10 4.33 5.83
C ASP A 58 11.91 3.51 4.83
N LEU A 59 12.43 4.17 3.78
CA LEU A 59 13.17 3.49 2.72
C LEU A 59 14.67 3.41 2.98
N SER A 60 15.14 3.87 4.14
CA SER A 60 16.54 3.74 4.52
C SER A 60 16.76 2.35 5.16
N PRO A 61 17.36 1.38 4.43
CA PRO A 61 17.42 0.01 4.92
C PRO A 61 18.40 -0.13 6.08
N ILE A 62 17.91 -0.69 7.19
CA ILE A 62 18.72 -1.01 8.37
C ILE A 62 19.02 -2.51 8.42
N SER A 63 18.10 -3.33 7.94
CA SER A 63 18.21 -4.79 7.92
C SER A 63 18.15 -5.35 6.50
N LYS A 64 18.51 -6.64 6.33
CA LYS A 64 18.38 -7.33 5.05
C LYS A 64 16.92 -7.36 4.57
N ASP A 65 15.98 -7.52 5.50
CA ASP A 65 14.56 -7.58 5.16
C ASP A 65 14.06 -6.26 4.60
N GLU A 66 14.58 -5.14 5.10
CA GLU A 66 14.23 -3.81 4.60
C GLU A 66 14.87 -3.52 3.24
N THR A 67 16.01 -4.13 2.92
CA THR A 67 16.63 -3.97 1.61
C THR A 67 15.77 -4.54 0.49
N VAL A 68 14.92 -5.53 0.78
CA VAL A 68 13.98 -6.10 -0.18
C VAL A 68 13.08 -5.01 -0.77
N VAL A 69 12.57 -4.13 0.08
CA VAL A 69 11.69 -3.03 -0.34
C VAL A 69 12.41 -2.08 -1.29
N THR A 70 13.58 -1.61 -0.87
CA THR A 70 14.38 -0.66 -1.65
C THR A 70 14.82 -1.26 -2.98
N ASP A 71 15.31 -2.50 -2.96
CA ASP A 71 15.74 -3.19 -4.17
C ASP A 71 14.58 -3.36 -5.16
N TYR A 72 13.41 -3.75 -4.68
CA TYR A 72 12.23 -3.89 -5.53
C TYR A 72 11.86 -2.56 -6.18
N LEU A 73 11.76 -1.50 -5.39
CA LEU A 73 11.34 -0.19 -5.88
C LEU A 73 12.32 0.42 -6.89
N LEU A 74 13.61 0.12 -6.75
CA LEU A 74 14.64 0.67 -7.63
C LEU A 74 14.90 -0.18 -8.88
N ASN A 75 14.74 -1.50 -8.79
CA ASN A 75 15.20 -2.40 -9.84
C ASN A 75 14.09 -3.12 -10.59
N ASP A 76 12.91 -3.29 -10.00
CA ASP A 76 11.81 -3.99 -10.64
C ASP A 76 10.92 -3.01 -11.40
N SER A 77 10.26 -3.52 -12.43
CA SER A 77 9.29 -2.75 -13.19
C SER A 77 7.90 -2.95 -12.60
N PHE A 78 7.20 -1.87 -12.33
CA PHE A 78 5.84 -1.91 -11.81
C PHE A 78 5.03 -0.72 -12.30
N SER A 79 3.71 -0.86 -12.33
CA SER A 79 2.79 0.15 -12.86
C SER A 79 2.31 1.14 -11.82
N GLY A 80 2.42 0.81 -10.55
CA GLY A 80 2.01 1.69 -9.48
C GLY A 80 2.20 1.08 -8.10
N ILE A 81 2.11 1.94 -7.09
CA ILE A 81 2.28 1.61 -5.69
C ILE A 81 0.95 1.83 -4.98
N ILE A 82 0.49 0.82 -4.23
CA ILE A 82 -0.63 0.99 -3.31
C ILE A 82 0.00 1.21 -1.93
N ASN A 83 -0.10 2.42 -1.42
CA ASN A 83 0.43 2.77 -0.11
C ASN A 83 -0.70 2.76 0.91
N ILE A 84 -0.68 1.80 1.81
CA ILE A 84 -1.66 1.74 2.90
C ILE A 84 -1.17 2.55 4.09
N VAL A 85 -2.03 3.42 4.60
CA VAL A 85 -1.73 4.38 5.67
C VAL A 85 -2.73 4.19 6.80
N ASP A 86 -2.25 4.19 8.04
CA ASP A 86 -3.10 4.11 9.22
C ASP A 86 -3.58 5.52 9.61
N ALA A 87 -4.86 5.76 9.46
CA ALA A 87 -5.49 7.05 9.79
C ALA A 87 -5.33 7.45 11.26
N SER A 88 -5.22 6.48 12.16
CA SER A 88 -5.06 6.74 13.59
C SER A 88 -3.64 7.12 13.98
N GLN A 89 -2.66 6.94 13.06
CA GLN A 89 -1.25 7.28 13.26
C GLN A 89 -0.68 7.97 12.01
N LEU A 90 -1.41 8.95 11.52
CA LEU A 90 -1.11 9.58 10.24
C LEU A 90 0.29 10.18 10.17
N LYS A 91 0.71 10.92 11.19
CA LYS A 91 2.02 11.57 11.22
C LYS A 91 3.16 10.56 11.04
N ARG A 92 3.09 9.43 11.75
CA ARG A 92 4.10 8.38 11.67
C ARG A 92 4.15 7.74 10.28
N ASN A 93 2.99 7.54 9.68
CA ASN A 93 2.88 6.93 8.37
C ASN A 93 3.35 7.84 7.23
N MET A 94 3.24 9.15 7.42
CA MET A 94 3.59 10.11 6.36
C MET A 94 5.08 10.10 6.01
N GLN A 95 5.95 9.68 6.91
CA GLN A 95 7.39 9.59 6.61
C GLN A 95 7.63 8.68 5.39
N LEU A 96 7.05 7.49 5.39
CA LEU A 96 7.15 6.58 4.26
C LEU A 96 6.43 7.13 3.02
N THR A 97 5.22 7.63 3.20
CA THR A 97 4.41 8.15 2.08
C THR A 97 5.14 9.25 1.31
N VAL A 98 5.75 10.19 2.02
CA VAL A 98 6.51 11.27 1.37
C VAL A 98 7.69 10.72 0.58
N GLN A 99 8.41 9.74 1.11
CA GLN A 99 9.50 9.09 0.40
C GLN A 99 9.01 8.38 -0.86
N LEU A 100 7.86 7.70 -0.80
CA LEU A 100 7.27 7.04 -1.98
C LEU A 100 6.88 8.05 -3.06
N LEU A 101 6.36 9.20 -2.65
CA LEU A 101 5.98 10.27 -3.60
C LEU A 101 7.19 10.82 -4.34
N GLU A 102 8.38 10.80 -3.73
CA GLU A 102 9.61 11.25 -4.35
C GLU A 102 10.10 10.33 -5.49
N LEU A 103 9.56 9.12 -5.59
CA LEU A 103 9.93 8.17 -6.65
C LEU A 103 9.31 8.51 -8.01
N ASN A 104 8.37 9.45 -8.06
CA ASN A 104 7.65 9.84 -9.29
C ASN A 104 6.95 8.67 -9.99
N GLN A 105 6.44 7.72 -9.23
CA GLN A 105 5.65 6.60 -9.72
C GLN A 105 4.18 6.83 -9.36
N PRO A 106 3.23 6.25 -10.10
CA PRO A 106 1.82 6.31 -9.70
C PRO A 106 1.60 5.73 -8.31
N ILE A 107 0.95 6.50 -7.44
CA ILE A 107 0.68 6.10 -6.07
C ILE A 107 -0.82 6.22 -5.78
N TYR A 108 -1.35 5.18 -5.15
CA TYR A 108 -2.73 5.11 -4.69
C TYR A 108 -2.71 4.94 -3.17
N ILE A 109 -3.14 5.96 -2.43
CA ILE A 109 -3.11 5.92 -0.98
C ILE A 109 -4.42 5.34 -0.45
N GLY A 110 -4.34 4.18 0.20
CA GLY A 110 -5.44 3.58 0.93
C GLY A 110 -5.38 4.03 2.38
N LEU A 111 -6.28 4.90 2.80
CA LEU A 111 -6.33 5.40 4.17
C LEU A 111 -7.21 4.47 5.00
N ASN A 112 -6.56 3.60 5.77
CA ASN A 112 -7.20 2.56 6.57
C ASN A 112 -7.42 3.01 8.01
N MET A 113 -8.19 2.22 8.76
CA MET A 113 -8.46 2.45 10.18
C MET A 113 -9.15 3.78 10.48
N ILE A 114 -9.97 4.25 9.55
CA ILE A 114 -10.75 5.48 9.72
C ILE A 114 -11.75 5.35 10.87
N ASP A 115 -12.27 4.14 11.12
CA ASP A 115 -13.14 3.83 12.23
C ASP A 115 -12.41 3.99 13.57
N VAL A 116 -11.17 3.52 13.65
CA VAL A 116 -10.32 3.68 14.85
C VAL A 116 -10.01 5.15 15.08
N ALA A 117 -9.65 5.89 14.04
CA ALA A 117 -9.37 7.32 14.13
C ALA A 117 -10.59 8.08 14.65
N THR A 118 -11.77 7.78 14.11
CA THR A 118 -13.03 8.41 14.53
C THR A 118 -13.31 8.15 16.01
N LYS A 119 -13.14 6.91 16.47
CA LYS A 119 -13.32 6.56 17.89
C LYS A 119 -12.36 7.29 18.82
N ARG A 120 -11.17 7.61 18.34
CA ARG A 120 -10.17 8.36 19.10
C ARG A 120 -10.35 9.88 19.01
N GLY A 121 -11.40 10.34 18.32
CA GLY A 121 -11.64 11.77 18.13
C GLY A 121 -10.73 12.44 17.13
N ILE A 122 -10.06 11.66 16.29
CA ILE A 122 -9.16 12.19 15.25
C ILE A 122 -10.00 12.53 14.02
N LYS A 123 -9.93 13.79 13.60
CA LYS A 123 -10.60 14.26 12.38
C LYS A 123 -9.53 14.53 11.32
N ILE A 124 -9.75 13.93 10.15
CA ILE A 124 -8.82 14.09 9.02
C ILE A 124 -9.51 14.92 7.95
N ASP A 125 -8.87 16.00 7.57
CA ASP A 125 -9.31 16.82 6.43
C ASP A 125 -8.74 16.21 5.16
N TYR A 126 -9.53 15.34 4.51
CA TYR A 126 -9.12 14.62 3.31
C TYR A 126 -8.77 15.55 2.15
N HIS A 127 -9.56 16.59 1.96
CA HIS A 127 -9.35 17.52 0.85
C HIS A 127 -8.03 18.27 0.99
N LYS A 128 -7.74 18.72 2.21
CA LYS A 128 -6.48 19.41 2.52
C LYS A 128 -5.29 18.47 2.35
N LEU A 129 -5.42 17.22 2.81
CA LEU A 129 -4.36 16.24 2.71
C LEU A 129 -4.08 15.87 1.25
N MET A 130 -5.12 15.60 0.46
CA MET A 130 -4.98 15.34 -0.98
C MET A 130 -4.32 16.50 -1.70
N LYS A 131 -4.69 17.72 -1.37
CA LYS A 131 -4.13 18.92 -1.97
C LYS A 131 -2.65 19.07 -1.65
N LYS A 132 -2.27 18.82 -0.40
CA LYS A 132 -0.86 18.90 0.03
C LYS A 132 0.00 17.81 -0.59
N LEU A 133 -0.50 16.59 -0.67
CA LEU A 133 0.24 15.46 -1.24
C LEU A 133 0.15 15.41 -2.77
N LYS A 134 -0.79 16.14 -3.36
CA LYS A 134 -1.09 16.10 -4.80
C LYS A 134 -1.36 14.69 -5.29
N THR A 135 -2.03 13.91 -4.49
CA THR A 135 -2.28 12.48 -4.71
C THR A 135 -3.66 12.12 -4.16
N PRO A 136 -4.45 11.34 -4.90
CA PRO A 136 -5.76 10.93 -4.40
C PRO A 136 -5.63 9.99 -3.20
N ILE A 137 -6.57 10.14 -2.27
CA ILE A 137 -6.65 9.34 -1.05
C ILE A 137 -7.98 8.60 -1.03
N PHE A 138 -7.93 7.29 -0.79
CA PHE A 138 -9.09 6.42 -0.78
C PHE A 138 -9.33 5.90 0.63
N PRO A 139 -10.36 6.42 1.34
CA PRO A 139 -10.70 5.88 2.65
C PRO A 139 -11.17 4.43 2.53
N VAL A 140 -10.61 3.55 3.34
CA VAL A 140 -10.96 2.12 3.35
C VAL A 140 -11.09 1.61 4.78
N VAL A 141 -11.87 0.54 4.93
CA VAL A 141 -11.84 -0.30 6.13
C VAL A 141 -11.46 -1.69 5.63
N ALA A 142 -10.17 -1.97 5.60
CA ALA A 142 -9.63 -3.16 4.92
C ALA A 142 -10.19 -4.47 5.48
N ARG A 143 -10.40 -4.57 6.80
CA ARG A 143 -10.93 -5.78 7.43
C ARG A 143 -12.36 -6.13 6.99
N THR A 144 -13.16 -5.14 6.59
CA THR A 144 -14.53 -5.36 6.10
C THR A 144 -14.65 -5.27 4.59
N GLY A 145 -13.63 -4.76 3.91
CA GLY A 145 -13.64 -4.52 2.48
C GLY A 145 -14.27 -3.19 2.07
N LYS A 146 -14.73 -2.38 3.01
CA LYS A 146 -15.36 -1.09 2.70
C LYS A 146 -14.37 -0.17 2.01
N GLY A 147 -14.77 0.40 0.86
CA GLY A 147 -13.96 1.33 0.09
C GLY A 147 -12.92 0.69 -0.82
N THR A 148 -12.67 -0.62 -0.69
CA THR A 148 -11.65 -1.31 -1.49
C THR A 148 -12.04 -1.42 -2.96
N LYS A 149 -13.33 -1.54 -3.25
CA LYS A 149 -13.84 -1.59 -4.61
C LYS A 149 -13.61 -0.28 -5.35
N HIS A 150 -13.78 0.84 -4.68
CA HIS A 150 -13.50 2.17 -5.24
C HIS A 150 -12.01 2.33 -5.55
N LEU A 151 -11.15 1.92 -4.61
CA LEU A 151 -9.70 1.93 -4.82
C LEU A 151 -9.31 1.10 -6.03
N LEU A 152 -9.83 -0.12 -6.12
CA LEU A 152 -9.56 -1.03 -7.24
C LEU A 152 -10.02 -0.44 -8.57
N GLY A 153 -11.19 0.20 -8.58
CA GLY A 153 -11.73 0.86 -9.76
C GLY A 153 -10.84 1.99 -10.27
N GLU A 154 -10.27 2.77 -9.38
CA GLU A 154 -9.35 3.85 -9.74
C GLU A 154 -8.03 3.31 -10.28
N ILE A 155 -7.50 2.26 -9.69
CA ILE A 155 -6.30 1.58 -10.22
C ILE A 155 -6.55 1.08 -11.64
N LYS A 156 -7.70 0.46 -11.87
CA LYS A 156 -8.09 -0.05 -13.18
C LYS A 156 -8.24 1.07 -14.21
N HIS A 157 -8.82 2.19 -13.80
CA HIS A 157 -9.09 3.32 -14.70
C HIS A 157 -7.81 4.05 -15.13
N LEU A 158 -6.85 4.21 -14.21
CA LEU A 158 -5.62 4.95 -14.44
C LEU A 158 -4.46 4.04 -14.89
N GLY A 159 -4.59 2.76 -14.68
CA GLY A 159 -3.55 1.77 -15.03
C GLY A 159 -3.51 1.34 -16.49
#